data_9dbc6d1cd1753aefbf13c4d6706a262e
#
_entry.id   9dbc6d1cd1753aefbf13c4d6706a262e
#
_cell.length_a   1.000
_cell.length_b   1.000
_cell.length_c   1.000
_cell.angle_alpha   90.00
_cell.angle_beta   90.00
_cell.angle_gamma   90.00
#
_symmetry.space_group_name_H-M   'P 1'
#
loop_
_entity.id
_entity.type
_entity.pdbx_description
1 polymer ?
#
loop_
_entity_poly.entity_id
_entity_poly.type
_entity_poly.pdbx_seq_one_letter_code
_entity_poly.pdbx_strand_id
1 'polypeptide(L)'
;MKKINKYSRRKILKTTSAVAAAITINSGFPAILRADNNIKIGVPTILSGRVAQLGISVSNALKMAINNFNNAGGLDGRNLELIIRDSRAKPDEAARVCRNFINSDKVDAIINAEASGASFAVQEVVRESGTLCLHTVSETSRLTADPSIRAWNVFRFSRQGIHDAVGS
;
A
#
# COMPACT_ATOMS: atom_id res chain seq x y z
N MET A 1 -43.14 55.07 -35.58
CA MET A 1 -42.01 54.30 -36.15
C MET A 1 -40.99 53.94 -35.05
N LYS A 2 -40.88 52.68 -34.70
CA LYS A 2 -39.99 52.19 -33.65
C LYS A 2 -38.57 51.93 -34.21
N LYS A 3 -37.54 52.63 -33.75
CA LYS A 3 -36.17 52.48 -34.22
C LYS A 3 -35.65 51.12 -33.71
N ILE A 4 -35.34 50.17 -34.60
CA ILE A 4 -34.70 48.94 -34.33
C ILE A 4 -33.19 49.19 -34.11
N ASN A 5 -32.74 49.00 -32.91
CA ASN A 5 -31.35 49.19 -32.52
C ASN A 5 -30.49 48.03 -33.07
N LYS A 6 -29.73 48.29 -34.16
CA LYS A 6 -28.82 47.30 -34.77
C LYS A 6 -27.58 47.12 -33.91
N TYR A 7 -27.56 46.09 -33.10
CA TYR A 7 -26.32 45.68 -32.42
C TYR A 7 -25.32 45.19 -33.46
N SER A 8 -24.14 45.82 -33.49
CA SER A 8 -23.06 45.44 -34.40
C SER A 8 -22.56 44.03 -34.04
N ARG A 9 -22.40 43.18 -35.08
CA ARG A 9 -21.83 41.81 -34.92
C ARG A 9 -20.50 41.78 -34.13
N ARG A 10 -19.70 42.85 -34.25
CA ARG A 10 -18.45 43.04 -33.52
C ARG A 10 -18.63 43.19 -31.99
N LYS A 11 -19.76 43.80 -31.56
CA LYS A 11 -20.06 43.99 -30.13
C LYS A 11 -20.55 42.70 -29.46
N ILE A 12 -21.31 41.90 -30.23
CA ILE A 12 -21.77 40.56 -29.76
C ILE A 12 -20.58 39.61 -29.62
N LEU A 13 -19.64 39.59 -30.57
CA LEU A 13 -18.44 38.74 -30.48
C LEU A 13 -17.52 39.08 -29.29
N LYS A 14 -17.39 40.38 -28.95
CA LYS A 14 -16.57 40.79 -27.79
C LYS A 14 -17.21 40.45 -26.45
N THR A 15 -18.54 40.50 -26.33
CA THR A 15 -19.25 40.09 -25.12
C THR A 15 -19.29 38.59 -24.95
N THR A 16 -19.40 37.82 -26.02
CA THR A 16 -19.40 36.33 -25.95
C THR A 16 -18.02 35.79 -25.55
N SER A 17 -16.93 36.41 -26.04
CA SER A 17 -15.58 36.01 -25.69
C SER A 17 -15.24 36.29 -24.22
N ALA A 18 -15.75 37.38 -23.62
CA ALA A 18 -15.52 37.72 -22.22
C ALA A 18 -16.29 36.79 -21.28
N VAL A 19 -17.49 36.38 -21.65
CA VAL A 19 -18.28 35.42 -20.86
C VAL A 19 -17.70 34.00 -20.94
N ALA A 20 -17.20 33.58 -22.11
CA ALA A 20 -16.53 32.29 -22.27
C ALA A 20 -15.23 32.19 -21.44
N ALA A 21 -14.46 33.30 -21.40
CA ALA A 21 -13.25 33.36 -20.58
C ALA A 21 -13.53 33.32 -19.05
N ALA A 22 -14.64 33.95 -18.61
CA ALA A 22 -15.03 33.93 -17.19
C ALA A 22 -15.57 32.57 -16.74
N ILE A 23 -16.17 31.78 -17.62
CA ILE A 23 -16.64 30.42 -17.32
C ILE A 23 -15.48 29.42 -17.24
N THR A 24 -14.39 29.61 -17.98
CA THR A 24 -13.22 28.73 -17.94
C THR A 24 -12.33 28.94 -16.69
N ILE A 25 -12.41 30.11 -16.04
CA ILE A 25 -11.62 30.39 -14.83
C ILE A 25 -12.30 29.79 -13.57
N ASN A 26 -13.62 29.57 -13.60
CA ASN A 26 -14.38 29.04 -12.49
C ASN A 26 -14.83 27.57 -12.65
N SER A 27 -14.55 26.94 -13.78
CA SER A 27 -14.55 25.49 -13.89
C SER A 27 -13.25 25.02 -13.25
N GLY A 28 -13.21 24.93 -11.93
CA GLY A 28 -12.26 24.06 -11.26
C GLY A 28 -12.25 22.77 -12.07
N PHE A 29 -11.07 22.34 -12.52
CA PHE A 29 -10.91 21.02 -13.12
C PHE A 29 -11.82 20.07 -12.34
N PRO A 30 -12.63 19.23 -12.99
CA PRO A 30 -13.39 18.25 -12.26
C PRO A 30 -12.40 17.65 -11.30
N ALA A 31 -12.63 17.84 -9.99
CA ALA A 31 -11.88 17.11 -8.99
C ALA A 31 -12.02 15.69 -9.50
N ILE A 32 -10.95 15.14 -10.07
CA ILE A 32 -10.89 13.72 -10.38
C ILE A 32 -11.29 13.13 -9.03
N LEU A 33 -12.49 12.59 -8.95
CA LEU A 33 -12.91 11.78 -7.84
C LEU A 33 -11.81 10.72 -7.77
N ARG A 34 -10.80 10.99 -6.94
CA ARG A 34 -9.83 9.99 -6.57
C ARG A 34 -10.69 8.93 -5.88
N ALA A 35 -11.11 7.94 -6.67
CA ALA A 35 -11.53 6.67 -6.13
C ALA A 35 -10.50 6.36 -5.05
N ASP A 36 -10.97 5.97 -3.88
CA ASP A 36 -10.21 5.69 -2.66
C ASP A 36 -8.86 5.04 -3.04
N ASN A 37 -7.85 5.87 -3.23
CA ASN A 37 -6.62 5.49 -3.91
C ASN A 37 -5.51 5.32 -2.88
N ASN A 38 -5.93 4.87 -1.67
CA ASN A 38 -5.01 4.48 -0.63
C ASN A 38 -4.15 3.30 -1.11
N ILE A 39 -2.90 3.33 -0.76
CA ILE A 39 -1.99 2.20 -0.98
C ILE A 39 -2.24 1.21 0.14
N LYS A 40 -2.77 0.04 -0.20
CA LYS A 40 -3.12 -1.01 0.77
C LYS A 40 -1.93 -1.92 1.05
N ILE A 41 -1.64 -2.10 2.33
CA ILE A 41 -0.54 -2.95 2.79
C ILE A 41 -1.11 -4.06 3.68
N GLY A 42 -0.98 -5.30 3.23
CA GLY A 42 -1.34 -6.48 4.00
C GLY A 42 -0.23 -6.86 4.98
N VAL A 43 -0.60 -7.16 6.22
CA VAL A 43 0.36 -7.55 7.27
C VAL A 43 -0.10 -8.86 7.92
N PRO A 44 0.36 -10.02 7.42
CA PRO A 44 0.23 -11.27 8.14
C PRO A 44 1.18 -11.24 9.34
N THR A 45 0.68 -11.53 10.54
CA THR A 45 1.47 -11.50 11.77
C THR A 45 0.84 -12.33 12.87
N ILE A 46 1.56 -12.53 13.97
CA ILE A 46 1.14 -13.38 15.10
C ILE A 46 0.49 -12.50 16.16
N LEU A 47 -0.85 -12.50 16.25
CA LEU A 47 -1.57 -11.68 17.25
C LEU A 47 -2.14 -12.52 18.39
N SER A 48 -2.05 -13.85 18.31
CA SER A 48 -2.56 -14.76 19.34
C SER A 48 -1.56 -15.85 19.67
N GLY A 49 -1.75 -16.51 20.83
CA GLY A 49 -0.89 -17.57 21.30
C GLY A 49 0.36 -17.10 22.05
N ARG A 50 1.29 -18.02 22.28
CA ARG A 50 2.44 -17.83 23.18
C ARG A 50 3.43 -16.74 22.73
N VAL A 51 3.54 -16.48 21.45
CA VAL A 51 4.46 -15.49 20.87
C VAL A 51 3.75 -14.25 20.31
N ALA A 52 2.49 -14.02 20.70
CA ALA A 52 1.67 -12.90 20.23
C ALA A 52 2.32 -11.53 20.44
N GLN A 53 3.12 -11.38 21.50
CA GLN A 53 3.81 -10.13 21.80
C GLN A 53 4.69 -9.65 20.64
N LEU A 54 5.29 -10.57 19.89
CA LEU A 54 6.08 -10.23 18.70
C LEU A 54 5.23 -9.49 17.65
N GLY A 55 4.11 -10.08 17.26
CA GLY A 55 3.23 -9.49 16.24
C GLY A 55 2.52 -8.23 16.72
N ILE A 56 2.15 -8.16 18.00
CA ILE A 56 1.56 -6.96 18.61
C ILE A 56 2.56 -5.80 18.56
N SER A 57 3.82 -6.02 18.93
CA SER A 57 4.86 -4.99 18.89
C SER A 57 5.11 -4.47 17.48
N VAL A 58 5.23 -5.36 16.49
CA VAL A 58 5.40 -4.99 15.09
C VAL A 58 4.17 -4.23 14.56
N SER A 59 2.97 -4.69 14.89
CA SER A 59 1.73 -4.02 14.49
C SER A 59 1.64 -2.60 15.02
N ASN A 60 2.04 -2.37 16.27
CA ASN A 60 2.03 -1.04 16.87
C ASN A 60 3.10 -0.12 16.23
N ALA A 61 4.29 -0.65 15.97
CA ALA A 61 5.35 0.08 15.28
C ALA A 61 4.92 0.48 13.85
N LEU A 62 4.31 -0.42 13.09
CA LEU A 62 3.80 -0.15 11.75
C LEU A 62 2.68 0.90 11.77
N LYS A 63 1.72 0.80 12.69
CA LYS A 63 0.66 1.81 12.84
C LYS A 63 1.22 3.19 13.12
N MET A 64 2.19 3.29 14.02
CA MET A 64 2.85 4.56 14.35
C MET A 64 3.60 5.12 13.13
N ALA A 65 4.39 4.30 12.45
CA ALA A 65 5.15 4.73 11.27
C ALA A 65 4.24 5.23 10.15
N ILE A 66 3.17 4.49 9.86
CA ILE A 66 2.20 4.85 8.81
C ILE A 66 1.40 6.11 9.16
N ASN A 67 0.99 6.26 10.41
CA ASN A 67 0.34 7.50 10.85
C ASN A 67 1.25 8.71 10.64
N ASN A 68 2.52 8.61 11.03
CA ASN A 68 3.49 9.69 10.83
C ASN A 68 3.70 9.98 9.33
N PHE A 69 3.81 8.94 8.50
CA PHE A 69 3.97 9.07 7.06
C PHE A 69 2.76 9.73 6.40
N ASN A 70 1.55 9.31 6.75
CA ASN A 70 0.30 9.88 6.24
C ASN A 70 0.12 11.33 6.67
N ASN A 71 0.45 11.67 7.92
CA ASN A 71 0.42 13.05 8.43
C ASN A 71 1.44 13.97 7.72
N ALA A 72 2.52 13.41 7.20
CA ALA A 72 3.50 14.13 6.39
C ALA A 72 3.08 14.30 4.91
N GLY A 73 1.87 13.85 4.53
CA GLY A 73 1.32 13.98 3.18
C GLY A 73 1.27 12.68 2.36
N GLY A 74 1.69 11.56 2.94
CA GLY A 74 1.63 10.25 2.27
C GLY A 74 2.58 10.12 1.07
N LEU A 75 2.25 9.23 0.14
CA LEU A 75 2.98 9.04 -1.11
C LEU A 75 2.23 9.72 -2.27
N ASP A 76 2.75 10.82 -2.77
CA ASP A 76 2.10 11.61 -3.82
C ASP A 76 0.65 12.00 -3.46
N GLY A 77 0.40 12.32 -2.18
CA GLY A 77 -0.91 12.66 -1.63
C GLY A 77 -1.84 11.45 -1.45
N ARG A 78 -1.34 10.22 -1.56
CA ARG A 78 -2.07 8.98 -1.23
C ARG A 78 -1.67 8.48 0.14
N ASN A 79 -2.63 8.10 0.95
CA ASN A 79 -2.38 7.50 2.25
C ASN A 79 -2.02 6.01 2.13
N LEU A 80 -1.23 5.53 3.07
CA LEU A 80 -1.03 4.10 3.29
C LEU A 80 -2.12 3.58 4.22
N GLU A 81 -2.68 2.42 3.90
CA GLU A 81 -3.69 1.71 4.69
C GLU A 81 -3.15 0.35 5.11
N LEU A 82 -3.15 0.06 6.42
CA LEU A 82 -2.75 -1.24 6.94
C LEU A 82 -3.95 -2.16 7.12
N ILE A 83 -3.85 -3.37 6.57
CA ILE A 83 -4.78 -4.46 6.81
C ILE A 83 -4.01 -5.57 7.55
N ILE A 84 -4.19 -5.64 8.88
CA ILE A 84 -3.43 -6.56 9.74
C ILE A 84 -4.32 -7.76 10.08
N ARG A 85 -3.78 -9.00 9.94
CA ARG A 85 -4.50 -10.23 10.27
C ARG A 85 -3.61 -11.23 11.02
N ASP A 86 -4.26 -11.94 11.96
CA ASP A 86 -3.62 -12.97 12.78
C ASP A 86 -3.42 -14.27 11.99
N SER A 87 -2.19 -14.75 11.94
CA SER A 87 -1.81 -16.06 11.40
C SER A 87 -1.80 -17.16 12.44
N ARG A 88 -1.88 -16.80 13.73
CA ARG A 88 -1.76 -17.73 14.87
C ARG A 88 -0.44 -18.50 14.90
N ALA A 89 0.61 -17.97 14.28
CA ALA A 89 1.90 -18.63 14.07
C ALA A 89 1.81 -19.95 13.28
N LYS A 90 0.77 -20.15 12.46
CA LYS A 90 0.57 -21.35 11.65
C LYS A 90 0.87 -21.07 10.18
N PRO A 91 1.76 -21.87 9.53
CA PRO A 91 2.12 -21.64 8.13
C PRO A 91 0.96 -21.68 7.15
N ASP A 92 0.04 -22.61 7.31
CA ASP A 92 -1.18 -22.76 6.50
C ASP A 92 -2.11 -21.55 6.65
N GLU A 93 -2.27 -21.05 7.87
CA GLU A 93 -3.07 -19.87 8.16
C GLU A 93 -2.41 -18.59 7.61
N ALA A 94 -1.10 -18.45 7.75
CA ALA A 94 -0.36 -17.33 7.16
C ALA A 94 -0.50 -17.30 5.62
N ALA A 95 -0.40 -18.46 4.97
CA ALA A 95 -0.64 -18.57 3.52
C ALA A 95 -2.08 -18.20 3.15
N ARG A 96 -3.07 -18.67 3.93
CA ARG A 96 -4.50 -18.35 3.72
C ARG A 96 -4.76 -16.85 3.84
N VAL A 97 -4.24 -16.23 4.89
CA VAL A 97 -4.33 -14.78 5.13
C VAL A 97 -3.71 -14.01 3.97
N CYS A 98 -2.53 -14.45 3.52
CA CYS A 98 -1.82 -13.83 2.42
C CYS A 98 -2.61 -13.90 1.09
N ARG A 99 -3.21 -15.06 0.78
CA ARG A 99 -4.09 -15.20 -0.40
C ARG A 99 -5.31 -14.29 -0.31
N ASN A 100 -5.89 -14.11 0.88
CA ASN A 100 -7.02 -13.20 1.07
C ASN A 100 -6.62 -11.74 0.85
N PHE A 101 -5.45 -11.31 1.33
CA PHE A 101 -4.92 -9.98 1.03
C PHE A 101 -4.81 -9.71 -0.46
N ILE A 102 -4.29 -10.68 -1.22
CA ILE A 102 -4.08 -10.54 -2.65
C ILE A 102 -5.41 -10.61 -3.42
N ASN A 103 -6.24 -11.63 -3.14
CA ASN A 103 -7.40 -11.93 -3.96
C ASN A 103 -8.65 -11.13 -3.58
N SER A 104 -8.84 -10.84 -2.30
CA SER A 104 -10.05 -10.18 -1.78
C SER A 104 -9.81 -8.70 -1.48
N ASP A 105 -8.78 -8.38 -0.70
CA ASP A 105 -8.50 -7.01 -0.28
C ASP A 105 -7.77 -6.20 -1.36
N LYS A 106 -7.14 -6.88 -2.34
CA LYS A 106 -6.38 -6.26 -3.43
C LYS A 106 -5.28 -5.35 -2.90
N VAL A 107 -4.44 -5.88 -2.01
CA VAL A 107 -3.31 -5.13 -1.46
C VAL A 107 -2.24 -4.87 -2.51
N ASP A 108 -1.58 -3.74 -2.43
CA ASP A 108 -0.47 -3.35 -3.30
C ASP A 108 0.86 -4.00 -2.87
N ALA A 109 1.01 -4.25 -1.56
CA ALA A 109 2.20 -4.87 -1.00
C ALA A 109 1.88 -5.64 0.28
N ILE A 110 2.80 -6.53 0.68
CA ILE A 110 2.74 -7.28 1.92
C ILE A 110 3.98 -6.98 2.77
N ILE A 111 3.78 -6.60 4.02
CA ILE A 111 4.82 -6.57 5.06
C ILE A 111 4.66 -7.83 5.89
N ASN A 112 5.49 -8.82 5.62
CA ASN A 112 5.45 -10.09 6.33
C ASN A 112 6.14 -9.98 7.69
N ALA A 113 5.34 -10.02 8.75
CA ALA A 113 5.78 -9.96 10.14
C ALA A 113 5.65 -11.33 10.85
N GLU A 114 6.01 -12.38 10.14
CA GLU A 114 5.95 -13.77 10.60
C GLU A 114 7.33 -14.29 11.03
N ALA A 115 7.31 -15.29 11.94
CA ALA A 115 8.48 -16.11 12.20
C ALA A 115 8.87 -16.95 10.97
N SER A 116 10.12 -17.44 10.94
CA SER A 116 10.71 -18.10 9.76
C SER A 116 9.86 -19.24 9.19
N GLY A 117 9.25 -20.07 10.04
CA GLY A 117 8.43 -21.20 9.59
C GLY A 117 7.22 -20.79 8.74
N ALA A 118 6.47 -19.78 9.20
CA ALA A 118 5.31 -19.28 8.46
C ALA A 118 5.74 -18.41 7.26
N SER A 119 6.90 -17.76 7.34
CA SER A 119 7.43 -16.93 6.23
C SER A 119 7.69 -17.71 4.95
N PHE A 120 8.06 -19.00 5.03
CA PHE A 120 8.18 -19.83 3.83
C PHE A 120 6.85 -20.01 3.10
N ALA A 121 5.77 -20.22 3.85
CA ALA A 121 4.43 -20.35 3.26
C ALA A 121 3.92 -19.04 2.66
N VAL A 122 4.20 -17.90 3.30
CA VAL A 122 3.92 -16.57 2.72
C VAL A 122 4.73 -16.35 1.46
N GLN A 123 6.03 -16.70 1.49
CA GLN A 123 6.92 -16.53 0.33
C GLN A 123 6.43 -17.27 -0.91
N GLU A 124 5.92 -18.49 -0.75
CA GLU A 124 5.36 -19.26 -1.86
C GLU A 124 4.19 -18.52 -2.50
N VAL A 125 3.24 -18.04 -1.69
CA VAL A 125 2.06 -17.30 -2.17
C VAL A 125 2.45 -16.01 -2.90
N VAL A 126 3.39 -15.23 -2.37
CA VAL A 126 3.80 -13.95 -3.01
C VAL A 126 4.65 -14.19 -4.25
N ARG A 127 5.43 -15.28 -4.29
CA ARG A 127 6.18 -15.71 -5.48
C ARG A 127 5.26 -16.03 -6.64
N GLU A 128 4.18 -16.78 -6.38
CA GLU A 128 3.18 -17.14 -7.38
C GLU A 128 2.40 -15.93 -7.91
N SER A 129 2.03 -15.01 -7.02
CA SER A 129 1.21 -13.85 -7.38
C SER A 129 2.00 -12.67 -7.96
N GLY A 130 3.31 -12.61 -7.75
CA GLY A 130 4.13 -11.45 -8.09
C GLY A 130 3.96 -10.24 -7.15
N THR A 131 3.21 -10.38 -6.06
CA THR A 131 2.96 -9.29 -5.11
C THR A 131 4.24 -8.92 -4.36
N LEU A 132 4.54 -7.62 -4.26
CA LEU A 132 5.68 -7.12 -3.49
C LEU A 132 5.59 -7.57 -2.03
N CYS A 133 6.68 -8.15 -1.50
CA CYS A 133 6.74 -8.61 -0.12
C CYS A 133 8.03 -8.18 0.58
N LEU A 134 7.88 -7.69 1.81
CA LEU A 134 8.98 -7.26 2.67
C LEU A 134 8.99 -8.11 3.94
N HIS A 135 10.01 -8.95 4.14
CA HIS A 135 10.21 -9.70 5.38
C HIS A 135 10.86 -8.82 6.44
N THR A 136 10.20 -8.63 7.59
CA THR A 136 10.66 -7.73 8.66
C THR A 136 11.07 -8.43 9.94
N VAL A 137 10.66 -9.69 10.15
CA VAL A 137 10.89 -10.45 11.40
C VAL A 137 11.66 -11.74 11.15
N SER A 138 11.42 -12.41 10.03
CA SER A 138 12.04 -13.70 9.73
C SER A 138 13.57 -13.62 9.63
N GLU A 139 14.30 -14.42 10.40
CA GLU A 139 15.77 -14.39 10.47
C GLU A 139 16.46 -15.41 9.54
N THR A 140 15.71 -16.39 8.99
CA THR A 140 16.31 -17.40 8.11
C THR A 140 16.87 -16.81 6.81
N SER A 141 18.15 -17.02 6.54
CA SER A 141 18.81 -16.56 5.30
C SER A 141 18.21 -17.21 4.05
N ARG A 142 17.64 -18.41 4.16
CA ARG A 142 17.13 -19.20 3.03
C ARG A 142 16.07 -18.48 2.20
N LEU A 143 15.25 -17.61 2.81
CA LEU A 143 14.20 -16.85 2.07
C LEU A 143 14.76 -15.99 0.93
N THR A 144 16.00 -15.54 1.03
CA THR A 144 16.61 -14.66 0.02
C THR A 144 17.88 -15.23 -0.62
N ALA A 145 18.56 -16.18 0.06
CA ALA A 145 19.81 -16.77 -0.42
C ALA A 145 19.60 -18.07 -1.23
N ASP A 146 18.57 -18.86 -0.91
CA ASP A 146 18.31 -20.14 -1.57
C ASP A 146 17.68 -19.93 -2.95
N PRO A 147 18.35 -20.29 -4.06
CA PRO A 147 17.85 -20.09 -5.42
C PRO A 147 16.51 -20.78 -5.70
N SER A 148 16.19 -21.87 -4.99
CA SER A 148 14.94 -22.63 -5.17
C SER A 148 13.74 -21.94 -4.51
N ILE A 149 13.98 -21.05 -3.56
CA ILE A 149 12.96 -20.40 -2.72
C ILE A 149 12.84 -18.91 -3.02
N ARG A 150 13.96 -18.22 -3.26
CA ARG A 150 13.98 -16.77 -3.49
C ARG A 150 13.06 -16.34 -4.62
N ALA A 151 12.52 -15.11 -4.51
CA ALA A 151 11.69 -14.51 -5.54
C ALA A 151 12.15 -13.06 -5.80
N TRP A 152 11.97 -12.58 -7.02
CA TRP A 152 12.40 -11.25 -7.47
C TRP A 152 11.61 -10.10 -6.82
N ASN A 153 10.40 -10.40 -6.36
CA ASN A 153 9.47 -9.46 -5.71
C ASN A 153 9.53 -9.50 -4.18
N VAL A 154 10.55 -10.17 -3.61
CA VAL A 154 10.69 -10.34 -2.17
C VAL A 154 11.99 -9.71 -1.68
N PHE A 155 11.86 -8.88 -0.67
CA PHE A 155 12.96 -8.18 0.00
C PHE A 155 12.97 -8.47 1.49
N ARG A 156 14.13 -8.28 2.13
CA ARG A 156 14.28 -8.50 3.56
C ARG A 156 14.84 -7.24 4.23
N PHE A 157 14.27 -6.92 5.39
CA PHE A 157 14.76 -5.89 6.29
C PHE A 157 15.13 -6.44 7.69
N SER A 158 14.81 -7.72 7.96
CA SER A 158 15.25 -8.38 9.19
C SER A 158 16.73 -8.74 9.14
N ARG A 159 17.37 -8.77 10.32
CA ARG A 159 18.69 -9.40 10.47
C ARG A 159 18.63 -10.87 10.05
N GLN A 160 19.77 -11.43 9.73
CA GLN A 160 19.90 -12.87 9.48
C GLN A 160 20.52 -13.54 10.70
N GLY A 161 20.09 -14.75 11.02
CA GLY A 161 20.62 -15.51 12.15
C GLY A 161 22.14 -15.74 12.08
N ILE A 162 22.74 -15.70 10.89
CA ILE A 162 24.19 -15.77 10.72
C ILE A 162 24.92 -14.57 11.36
N HIS A 163 24.29 -13.39 11.40
CA HIS A 163 24.88 -12.21 12.03
C HIS A 163 25.03 -12.37 13.54
N ASP A 164 24.12 -13.14 14.17
CA ASP A 164 24.19 -13.44 15.60
C ASP A 164 25.28 -14.48 15.90
N ALA A 165 25.50 -15.42 14.96
CA ALA A 165 26.51 -16.47 15.12
C ALA A 165 27.96 -15.97 14.93
N VAL A 166 28.15 -14.88 14.22
CA VAL A 166 29.49 -14.28 13.95
C VAL A 166 29.84 -13.21 14.96
N GLY A 167 28.86 -12.61 15.64
CA GLY A 167 29.05 -11.55 16.64
C GLY A 167 29.21 -12.05 18.09
N SER A 168 29.15 -13.34 18.32
CA SER A 168 29.42 -14.01 19.60
C SER A 168 30.79 -14.65 19.60
#